data_838551c7af0133fe3097f45850bdcada
#
_entry.id   838551c7af0133fe3097f45850bdcada
#
_cell.length_a   1.000
_cell.length_b   1.000
_cell.length_c   1.000
_cell.angle_alpha   90.00
_cell.angle_beta   90.00
_cell.angle_gamma   90.00
#
_symmetry.space_group_name_H-M   'P 1'
#
loop_
_entity.id
_entity.type
_entity.pdbx_description
1 polymer ?
#
loop_
_entity_poly.entity_id
_entity_poly.type
_entity_poly.pdbx_seq_one_letter_code
_entity_poly.pdbx_strand_id
1 'polypeptide(L)'
;GKHISKLLLTICLLHPLLLFAEDPVSIAGVYPSLTMYNDEGECGTGAVVPWAGRLWVITYAPHKPQGSSDKLYEITPGLKQIIRPESIGGTPANRMIHKESNQLSIGPYFIDHKGKVRVIPYAKMPGRHTGTARHLKDPVNKVYVATMEEGLYSIDVHDLSVVEHVKDGNPNKRYRGQGIKTKLPGYHGKGLYSSQGTLVYANNGEHGKNVRTDPTTTSGA
;
A
#
# COMPACT_ATOMS: atom_id res chain seq x y z
N GLY A 1 -66.45 -38.49 -18.14
CA GLY A 1 -65.08 -38.67 -17.88
C GLY A 1 -64.49 -37.49 -17.11
N LYS A 2 -64.09 -37.72 -15.84
CA LYS A 2 -63.56 -36.67 -14.97
C LYS A 2 -62.05 -36.70 -15.11
N HIS A 3 -61.44 -35.62 -15.62
CA HIS A 3 -60.02 -35.40 -15.57
C HIS A 3 -59.60 -34.85 -14.22
N ILE A 4 -58.87 -35.61 -13.43
CA ILE A 4 -58.26 -35.15 -12.19
C ILE A 4 -56.86 -34.64 -12.55
N SER A 5 -56.69 -33.31 -12.49
CA SER A 5 -55.41 -32.66 -12.65
C SER A 5 -54.61 -32.83 -11.36
N LYS A 6 -53.46 -33.53 -11.43
CA LYS A 6 -52.53 -33.67 -10.31
C LYS A 6 -51.67 -32.41 -10.29
N LEU A 7 -51.89 -31.52 -9.32
CA LEU A 7 -51.07 -30.42 -9.00
C LEU A 7 -49.85 -30.93 -8.20
N LEU A 8 -48.68 -30.99 -8.81
CA LEU A 8 -47.41 -31.28 -8.12
C LEU A 8 -46.99 -30.01 -7.38
N LEU A 9 -47.10 -30.02 -6.07
CA LEU A 9 -46.61 -28.96 -5.21
C LEU A 9 -45.13 -29.21 -4.95
N THR A 10 -44.27 -28.49 -5.66
CA THR A 10 -42.81 -28.51 -5.41
C THR A 10 -42.50 -27.62 -4.21
N ILE A 11 -42.32 -28.25 -3.05
CA ILE A 11 -41.82 -27.56 -1.86
C ILE A 11 -40.36 -27.32 -2.01
N CYS A 12 -39.95 -26.07 -2.37
CA CYS A 12 -38.57 -25.63 -2.24
C CYS A 12 -38.23 -25.48 -0.75
N LEU A 13 -37.51 -26.45 -0.23
CA LEU A 13 -36.84 -26.36 1.08
C LEU A 13 -35.72 -25.31 0.98
N LEU A 14 -36.05 -24.06 1.29
CA LEU A 14 -35.03 -23.06 1.63
C LEU A 14 -34.41 -23.49 2.95
N HIS A 15 -33.23 -24.11 2.87
CA HIS A 15 -32.35 -24.22 4.02
C HIS A 15 -31.78 -22.84 4.28
N PRO A 16 -32.03 -22.23 5.45
CA PRO A 16 -31.26 -21.05 5.82
C PRO A 16 -29.81 -21.51 5.99
N LEU A 17 -28.92 -20.99 5.13
CA LEU A 17 -27.49 -21.02 5.43
C LEU A 17 -27.32 -20.16 6.69
N LEU A 18 -27.28 -20.81 7.83
CA LEU A 18 -26.77 -20.20 9.05
C LEU A 18 -25.27 -19.93 8.83
N LEU A 19 -24.97 -18.73 8.39
CA LEU A 19 -23.64 -18.18 8.53
C LEU A 19 -23.39 -18.06 10.02
N PHE A 20 -22.75 -19.06 10.62
CA PHE A 20 -22.17 -18.91 11.92
C PHE A 20 -21.04 -17.89 11.76
N ALA A 21 -21.32 -16.65 12.08
CA ALA A 21 -20.26 -15.71 12.40
C ALA A 21 -19.56 -16.32 13.61
N GLU A 22 -18.28 -16.67 13.46
CA GLU A 22 -17.47 -17.03 14.62
C GLU A 22 -17.55 -15.87 15.61
N ASP A 23 -17.87 -16.17 16.85
CA ASP A 23 -17.88 -15.16 17.91
C ASP A 23 -16.49 -14.50 17.94
N PRO A 24 -16.43 -13.16 18.02
CA PRO A 24 -15.17 -12.48 18.09
C PRO A 24 -14.38 -12.97 19.30
N VAL A 25 -13.18 -13.47 19.05
CA VAL A 25 -12.29 -13.89 20.13
C VAL A 25 -11.87 -12.66 20.91
N SER A 26 -12.39 -12.55 22.14
CA SER A 26 -11.94 -11.50 23.06
C SER A 26 -10.62 -11.92 23.69
N ILE A 27 -9.56 -11.19 23.38
CA ILE A 27 -8.23 -11.42 23.93
C ILE A 27 -7.92 -10.28 24.90
N ALA A 28 -7.90 -10.57 26.20
CA ALA A 28 -7.53 -9.61 27.24
C ALA A 28 -6.27 -10.08 27.95
N GLY A 29 -5.32 -9.18 28.18
CA GLY A 29 -4.11 -9.47 28.94
C GLY A 29 -2.82 -8.92 28.33
N VAL A 30 -1.70 -9.23 28.96
CA VAL A 30 -0.36 -8.92 28.44
C VAL A 30 0.10 -10.08 27.56
N TYR A 31 0.35 -9.78 26.29
CA TYR A 31 0.83 -10.78 25.33
C TYR A 31 2.35 -10.72 25.26
N PRO A 32 3.07 -11.77 25.68
CA PRO A 32 4.52 -11.80 25.61
C PRO A 32 5.03 -12.10 24.19
N SER A 33 4.14 -12.55 23.29
CA SER A 33 4.52 -12.91 21.92
C SER A 33 4.27 -11.75 20.97
N LEU A 34 5.34 -11.25 20.37
CA LEU A 34 5.28 -10.27 19.30
C LEU A 34 5.11 -10.98 17.96
N THR A 35 4.15 -10.54 17.15
CA THR A 35 3.99 -11.05 15.78
C THR A 35 5.00 -10.45 14.83
N MET A 36 5.55 -9.29 15.17
CA MET A 36 6.67 -8.67 14.47
C MET A 36 7.45 -7.76 15.41
N TYR A 37 8.71 -7.53 15.07
CA TYR A 37 9.62 -6.68 15.79
C TYR A 37 10.45 -5.86 14.82
N ASN A 38 10.68 -4.60 15.15
CA ASN A 38 11.54 -3.71 14.39
C ASN A 38 12.48 -3.02 15.39
N ASP A 39 13.78 -3.12 15.15
CA ASP A 39 14.85 -2.61 16.00
C ASP A 39 15.67 -1.48 15.36
N GLU A 40 15.22 -0.96 14.23
CA GLU A 40 15.82 0.22 13.61
C GLU A 40 15.57 1.44 14.50
N GLY A 41 16.52 2.37 14.52
CA GLY A 41 16.55 3.47 15.49
C GLY A 41 15.35 4.40 15.46
N GLU A 42 14.78 4.69 14.31
CA GLU A 42 13.55 5.45 14.14
C GLU A 42 12.68 4.69 13.14
N CYS A 43 11.86 3.81 13.63
CA CYS A 43 11.17 2.82 12.84
C CYS A 43 9.71 2.68 13.24
N GLY A 44 8.95 1.96 12.44
CA GLY A 44 7.55 1.69 12.71
C GLY A 44 6.87 0.83 11.66
N THR A 45 5.55 0.74 11.81
CA THR A 45 4.68 0.07 10.86
C THR A 45 4.27 1.05 9.78
N GLY A 46 4.65 0.76 8.53
CA GLY A 46 4.31 1.60 7.38
C GLY A 46 2.89 1.39 6.88
N ALA A 47 2.48 0.15 6.77
CA ALA A 47 1.12 -0.21 6.37
C ALA A 47 0.70 -1.57 6.90
N VAL A 48 -0.60 -1.73 7.15
CA VAL A 48 -1.23 -2.98 7.58
C VAL A 48 -2.49 -3.17 6.75
N VAL A 49 -2.64 -4.32 6.08
CA VAL A 49 -3.80 -4.59 5.22
C VAL A 49 -4.22 -6.06 5.33
N PRO A 50 -5.48 -6.36 5.66
CA PRO A 50 -6.04 -7.69 5.50
C PRO A 50 -6.24 -7.99 4.01
N TRP A 51 -5.65 -9.09 3.54
CA TRP A 51 -5.72 -9.50 2.14
C TRP A 51 -5.45 -10.99 1.98
N ALA A 52 -6.12 -11.65 1.02
CA ALA A 52 -5.91 -13.07 0.71
C ALA A 52 -5.93 -13.99 1.96
N GLY A 53 -6.83 -13.73 2.91
CA GLY A 53 -6.95 -14.50 4.15
C GLY A 53 -5.76 -14.35 5.12
N ARG A 54 -4.99 -13.28 5.00
CA ARG A 54 -3.81 -12.95 5.81
C ARG A 54 -3.84 -11.48 6.23
N LEU A 55 -3.03 -11.14 7.22
CA LEU A 55 -2.69 -9.76 7.51
C LEU A 55 -1.31 -9.47 6.94
N TRP A 56 -1.23 -8.53 6.02
CA TRP A 56 0.03 -8.09 5.42
C TRP A 56 0.50 -6.83 6.11
N VAL A 57 1.78 -6.82 6.48
CA VAL A 57 2.39 -5.71 7.21
C VAL A 57 3.72 -5.38 6.57
N ILE A 58 3.98 -4.10 6.35
CA ILE A 58 5.31 -3.60 6.06
C ILE A 58 5.80 -2.74 7.22
N THR A 59 7.05 -2.92 7.59
CA THR A 59 7.77 -2.02 8.51
C THR A 59 8.69 -1.11 7.71
N TYR A 60 9.14 -0.04 8.33
CA TYR A 60 9.98 0.95 7.67
C TYR A 60 11.08 1.50 8.57
N ALA A 61 12.21 1.83 7.95
CA ALA A 61 13.28 2.60 8.53
C ALA A 61 13.33 3.98 7.83
N PRO A 62 12.92 5.08 8.49
CA PRO A 62 12.65 6.36 7.83
C PRO A 62 13.83 6.95 7.07
N HIS A 63 15.02 6.55 7.42
CA HIS A 63 16.25 7.12 6.87
C HIS A 63 17.03 6.16 5.97
N LYS A 64 16.44 5.04 5.62
CA LYS A 64 17.04 4.02 4.77
C LYS A 64 16.12 3.70 3.60
N PRO A 65 16.18 4.45 2.51
CA PRO A 65 15.27 4.28 1.37
C PRO A 65 15.34 2.89 0.74
N GLN A 66 16.43 2.17 0.94
CA GLN A 66 16.59 0.77 0.52
C GLN A 66 17.49 -0.01 1.49
N GLY A 67 17.42 -1.34 1.44
CA GLY A 67 18.39 -2.22 2.09
C GLY A 67 18.39 -2.17 3.62
N SER A 68 17.26 -1.82 4.22
CA SER A 68 17.08 -1.90 5.67
C SER A 68 16.74 -3.34 6.10
N SER A 69 16.75 -3.59 7.41
CA SER A 69 16.26 -4.84 8.00
C SER A 69 14.73 -4.95 8.00
N ASP A 70 14.04 -3.87 7.67
CA ASP A 70 12.59 -3.85 7.55
C ASP A 70 12.05 -4.77 6.48
N LYS A 71 10.92 -5.42 6.75
CA LYS A 71 10.42 -6.52 5.95
C LYS A 71 8.96 -6.33 5.56
N LEU A 72 8.56 -7.14 4.59
CA LEU A 72 7.19 -7.52 4.34
C LEU A 72 6.87 -8.76 5.18
N TYR A 73 5.81 -8.69 5.97
CA TYR A 73 5.33 -9.77 6.80
C TYR A 73 3.97 -10.25 6.33
N GLU A 74 3.80 -11.57 6.33
CA GLU A 74 2.51 -12.25 6.18
C GLU A 74 2.15 -12.86 7.53
N ILE A 75 1.04 -12.45 8.12
CA ILE A 75 0.56 -12.96 9.41
C ILE A 75 -0.68 -13.80 9.16
N THR A 76 -0.61 -15.06 9.57
CA THR A 76 -1.73 -15.99 9.41
C THR A 76 -2.82 -15.73 10.45
N PRO A 77 -4.05 -16.26 10.27
CA PRO A 77 -5.10 -16.20 11.29
C PRO A 77 -4.68 -16.78 12.65
N GLY A 78 -3.79 -17.77 12.66
CA GLY A 78 -3.18 -18.34 13.88
C GLY A 78 -2.01 -17.52 14.43
N LEU A 79 -1.85 -16.25 14.01
CA LEU A 79 -0.81 -15.32 14.44
C LEU A 79 0.62 -15.78 14.12
N LYS A 80 0.79 -16.75 13.23
CA LYS A 80 2.13 -17.11 12.75
C LYS A 80 2.64 -16.02 11.81
N GLN A 81 3.81 -15.46 12.14
CA GLN A 81 4.55 -14.55 11.29
C GLN A 81 5.33 -15.33 10.23
N ILE A 82 5.26 -14.85 9.01
CA ILE A 82 6.07 -15.29 7.88
C ILE A 82 6.77 -14.06 7.33
N ILE A 83 8.10 -14.03 7.41
CA ILE A 83 8.91 -13.00 6.78
C ILE A 83 9.01 -13.36 5.29
N ARG A 84 8.59 -12.44 4.43
CA ARG A 84 8.60 -12.71 3.00
C ARG A 84 10.00 -12.59 2.41
N PRO A 85 10.44 -13.58 1.63
CA PRO A 85 11.78 -13.56 1.01
C PRO A 85 11.91 -12.46 -0.05
N GLU A 86 10.79 -11.96 -0.59
CA GLU A 86 10.75 -10.87 -1.56
C GLU A 86 11.06 -9.50 -0.96
N SER A 87 11.20 -9.41 0.36
CA SER A 87 11.42 -8.14 1.07
C SER A 87 12.72 -7.48 0.63
N ILE A 88 12.65 -6.22 0.21
CA ILE A 88 13.81 -5.41 -0.20
C ILE A 88 14.22 -4.36 0.83
N GLY A 89 13.50 -4.27 1.92
CA GLY A 89 13.69 -3.25 2.95
C GLY A 89 13.21 -1.86 2.49
N GLY A 90 13.68 -0.83 3.15
CA GLY A 90 13.39 0.54 2.76
C GLY A 90 12.46 1.28 3.70
N THR A 91 11.78 2.29 3.17
CA THR A 91 10.86 3.15 3.92
C THR A 91 9.49 3.19 3.22
N PRO A 92 8.79 2.06 3.09
CA PRO A 92 7.48 2.04 2.45
C PRO A 92 6.36 2.26 3.47
N ALA A 93 5.37 3.04 3.07
CA ALA A 93 4.15 3.27 3.86
C ALA A 93 2.87 3.31 3.02
N ASN A 94 3.00 3.20 1.71
CA ASN A 94 1.89 3.22 0.77
C ASN A 94 1.14 1.88 0.73
N ARG A 95 -0.17 1.96 0.47
CA ARG A 95 -1.02 0.79 0.28
C ARG A 95 -2.26 1.12 -0.53
N MET A 96 -2.75 0.16 -1.29
CA MET A 96 -4.04 0.22 -1.96
C MET A 96 -4.50 -1.17 -2.38
N ILE A 97 -5.77 -1.50 -2.18
CA ILE A 97 -6.39 -2.64 -2.84
C ILE A 97 -6.83 -2.19 -4.24
N HIS A 98 -6.19 -2.72 -5.26
CA HIS A 98 -6.56 -2.50 -6.65
C HIS A 98 -7.60 -3.56 -7.05
N LYS A 99 -8.87 -3.16 -6.99
CA LYS A 99 -10.01 -4.07 -7.15
C LYS A 99 -10.07 -4.68 -8.53
N GLU A 100 -9.75 -3.92 -9.55
CA GLU A 100 -9.86 -4.32 -10.96
C GLU A 100 -8.92 -5.49 -11.31
N SER A 101 -7.73 -5.49 -10.77
CA SER A 101 -6.78 -6.59 -10.97
C SER A 101 -6.78 -7.61 -9.83
N ASN A 102 -7.61 -7.39 -8.80
CA ASN A 102 -7.70 -8.24 -7.63
C ASN A 102 -6.33 -8.45 -6.95
N GLN A 103 -5.65 -7.33 -6.68
CA GLN A 103 -4.32 -7.31 -6.07
C GLN A 103 -4.25 -6.28 -4.94
N LEU A 104 -3.41 -6.57 -3.95
CA LEU A 104 -2.94 -5.59 -2.98
C LEU A 104 -1.62 -4.99 -3.47
N SER A 105 -1.57 -3.67 -3.58
CA SER A 105 -0.34 -2.89 -3.68
C SER A 105 0.04 -2.41 -2.27
N ILE A 106 1.21 -2.79 -1.77
CA ILE A 106 1.72 -2.42 -0.45
C ILE A 106 3.23 -2.22 -0.52
N GLY A 107 3.73 -1.02 -0.25
CA GLY A 107 5.11 -0.68 -0.55
C GLY A 107 5.43 -0.89 -2.04
N PRO A 108 6.57 -1.50 -2.35
CA PRO A 108 6.95 -1.90 -3.72
C PRO A 108 6.35 -3.26 -4.12
N TYR A 109 5.50 -3.87 -3.27
CA TYR A 109 5.00 -5.22 -3.46
C TYR A 109 3.60 -5.20 -4.07
N PHE A 110 3.34 -6.17 -4.97
CA PHE A 110 2.03 -6.48 -5.52
C PHE A 110 1.67 -7.91 -5.18
N ILE A 111 0.58 -8.09 -4.47
CA ILE A 111 0.16 -9.38 -3.91
C ILE A 111 -1.17 -9.76 -4.51
N ASP A 112 -1.23 -10.89 -5.19
CA ASP A 112 -2.47 -11.37 -5.80
C ASP A 112 -3.44 -11.96 -4.75
N HIS A 113 -4.64 -12.30 -5.19
CA HIS A 113 -5.68 -12.87 -4.34
C HIS A 113 -5.35 -14.24 -3.74
N LYS A 114 -4.27 -14.88 -4.20
CA LYS A 114 -3.74 -16.15 -3.67
C LYS A 114 -2.57 -15.95 -2.72
N GLY A 115 -2.12 -14.70 -2.54
CA GLY A 115 -0.98 -14.36 -1.69
C GLY A 115 0.38 -14.48 -2.39
N LYS A 116 0.42 -14.59 -3.72
CA LYS A 116 1.68 -14.56 -4.46
C LYS A 116 2.20 -13.13 -4.50
N VAL A 117 3.42 -12.95 -4.03
CA VAL A 117 4.10 -11.66 -3.96
C VAL A 117 4.96 -11.44 -5.18
N ARG A 118 4.86 -10.25 -5.76
CA ARG A 118 5.79 -9.71 -6.75
C ARG A 118 6.36 -8.41 -6.23
N VAL A 119 7.58 -8.06 -6.60
CA VAL A 119 8.27 -6.87 -6.10
C VAL A 119 8.82 -6.04 -7.24
N ILE A 120 8.70 -4.72 -7.13
CA ILE A 120 9.38 -3.77 -8.00
C ILE A 120 10.77 -3.49 -7.39
N PRO A 121 11.86 -3.77 -8.12
CA PRO A 121 13.20 -3.47 -7.64
C PRO A 121 13.37 -1.99 -7.35
N TYR A 122 14.11 -1.66 -6.28
CA TYR A 122 14.35 -0.28 -5.88
C TYR A 122 14.88 0.60 -7.03
N ALA A 123 15.76 0.09 -7.85
CA ALA A 123 16.34 0.84 -8.97
C ALA A 123 15.30 1.30 -10.02
N LYS A 124 14.15 0.61 -10.13
CA LYS A 124 13.08 0.98 -11.04
C LYS A 124 12.11 2.01 -10.44
N MET A 125 12.01 2.05 -9.13
CA MET A 125 11.10 2.96 -8.41
C MET A 125 11.79 3.44 -7.14
N PRO A 126 12.84 4.25 -7.26
CA PRO A 126 13.59 4.73 -6.09
C PRO A 126 12.76 5.69 -5.24
N GLY A 127 13.21 5.85 -3.99
CA GLY A 127 12.61 6.77 -3.03
C GLY A 127 11.90 6.06 -1.88
N ARG A 128 11.36 6.85 -0.97
CA ARG A 128 10.58 6.39 0.17
C ARG A 128 9.09 6.44 -0.19
N HIS A 129 8.52 5.30 -0.52
CA HIS A 129 7.15 5.21 -1.03
C HIS A 129 6.12 5.54 0.04
N THR A 130 5.28 6.53 -0.18
CA THR A 130 4.32 7.01 0.83
C THR A 130 2.88 7.09 0.37
N GLY A 131 2.63 7.16 -0.92
CA GLY A 131 1.27 7.28 -1.44
C GLY A 131 1.03 6.39 -2.65
N THR A 132 -0.17 5.82 -2.74
CA THR A 132 -0.66 5.10 -3.92
C THR A 132 -2.03 5.65 -4.30
N ALA A 133 -2.24 5.92 -5.58
CA ALA A 133 -3.51 6.38 -6.10
C ALA A 133 -3.89 5.66 -7.40
N ARG A 134 -5.18 5.66 -7.72
CA ARG A 134 -5.69 5.12 -8.98
C ARG A 134 -5.21 5.96 -10.15
N HIS A 135 -4.87 5.32 -11.25
CA HIS A 135 -4.45 6.03 -12.45
C HIS A 135 -5.62 6.80 -13.09
N LEU A 136 -5.39 8.04 -13.50
CA LEU A 136 -6.45 8.93 -13.98
C LEU A 136 -7.06 8.51 -15.31
N LYS A 137 -6.25 7.95 -16.20
CA LYS A 137 -6.66 7.61 -17.58
C LYS A 137 -6.86 6.11 -17.80
N ASP A 138 -6.18 5.28 -17.00
CA ASP A 138 -6.20 3.82 -17.14
C ASP A 138 -6.25 3.16 -15.75
N PRO A 139 -7.32 3.38 -14.98
CA PRO A 139 -7.42 2.88 -13.60
C PRO A 139 -7.60 1.35 -13.53
N VAL A 140 -7.92 0.70 -14.63
CA VAL A 140 -8.06 -0.76 -14.69
C VAL A 140 -6.71 -1.46 -14.68
N ASN A 141 -5.71 -0.85 -15.33
CA ASN A 141 -4.41 -1.49 -15.52
C ASN A 141 -3.28 -0.80 -14.76
N LYS A 142 -3.49 0.40 -14.23
CA LYS A 142 -2.39 1.21 -13.68
C LYS A 142 -2.73 1.88 -12.36
N VAL A 143 -1.68 2.10 -11.58
CA VAL A 143 -1.72 2.89 -10.35
C VAL A 143 -0.59 3.92 -10.36
N TYR A 144 -0.74 4.99 -9.57
CA TYR A 144 0.36 5.91 -9.26
C TYR A 144 0.98 5.55 -7.91
N VAL A 145 2.28 5.77 -7.78
CA VAL A 145 3.01 5.77 -6.51
C VAL A 145 3.83 7.03 -6.40
N ALA A 146 3.77 7.68 -5.25
CA ALA A 146 4.60 8.84 -4.92
C ALA A 146 5.57 8.53 -3.79
N THR A 147 6.70 9.23 -3.79
CA THR A 147 7.74 9.12 -2.77
C THR A 147 7.88 10.40 -1.96
N MET A 148 8.51 10.32 -0.81
CA MET A 148 8.84 11.49 0.01
C MET A 148 9.89 12.40 -0.64
N GLU A 149 10.66 11.88 -1.57
CA GLU A 149 11.71 12.59 -2.29
C GLU A 149 11.22 13.23 -3.59
N GLU A 150 9.92 13.42 -3.71
CA GLU A 150 9.30 14.10 -4.86
C GLU A 150 9.24 13.26 -6.14
N GLY A 151 9.50 11.95 -6.06
CA GLY A 151 9.28 11.02 -7.16
C GLY A 151 7.80 10.71 -7.35
N LEU A 152 7.38 10.62 -8.60
CA LEU A 152 6.04 10.17 -9.00
C LEU A 152 6.16 9.17 -10.15
N TYR A 153 5.55 8.03 -9.95
CA TYR A 153 5.59 6.90 -10.87
C TYR A 153 4.19 6.44 -11.23
N SER A 154 4.03 5.87 -12.43
CA SER A 154 2.90 4.98 -12.70
C SER A 154 3.40 3.56 -12.95
N ILE A 155 2.58 2.60 -12.55
CA ILE A 155 2.92 1.19 -12.56
C ILE A 155 1.80 0.46 -13.26
N ASP A 156 2.14 -0.37 -14.25
CA ASP A 156 1.22 -1.36 -14.79
C ASP A 156 1.11 -2.53 -13.78
N VAL A 157 -0.10 -2.83 -13.34
CA VAL A 157 -0.33 -3.83 -12.29
C VAL A 157 -0.15 -5.26 -12.77
N HIS A 158 -0.09 -5.49 -14.10
CA HIS A 158 0.03 -6.82 -14.69
C HIS A 158 1.49 -7.25 -14.85
N ASP A 159 2.34 -6.39 -15.37
CA ASP A 159 3.76 -6.70 -15.64
C ASP A 159 4.76 -5.98 -14.73
N LEU A 160 4.28 -5.05 -13.90
CA LEU A 160 5.07 -4.19 -13.02
C LEU A 160 6.05 -3.29 -13.77
N SER A 161 5.74 -2.94 -15.02
CA SER A 161 6.46 -1.89 -15.72
C SER A 161 6.22 -0.54 -15.04
N VAL A 162 7.27 0.26 -14.94
CA VAL A 162 7.27 1.55 -14.24
C VAL A 162 7.58 2.67 -15.20
N VAL A 163 6.79 3.73 -15.15
CA VAL A 163 7.05 4.99 -15.84
C VAL A 163 7.28 6.08 -14.79
N GLU A 164 8.43 6.74 -14.84
CA GLU A 164 8.75 7.88 -14.00
C GLU A 164 8.16 9.16 -14.61
N HIS A 165 7.25 9.81 -13.90
CA HIS A 165 6.63 11.08 -14.31
C HIS A 165 7.36 12.29 -13.74
N VAL A 166 7.82 12.17 -12.50
CA VAL A 166 8.64 13.16 -11.82
C VAL A 166 9.82 12.43 -11.22
N LYS A 167 11.00 12.95 -11.48
CA LYS A 167 12.23 12.32 -11.02
C LYS A 167 12.35 12.38 -9.51
N ASP A 168 12.68 11.23 -8.90
CA ASP A 168 13.02 11.17 -7.50
C ASP A 168 14.23 12.05 -7.18
N GLY A 169 14.08 12.87 -6.16
CA GLY A 169 15.07 13.86 -5.78
C GLY A 169 16.33 13.33 -5.21
N ASN A 170 16.32 12.07 -4.80
CA ASN A 170 17.47 11.48 -4.12
C ASN A 170 17.61 10.00 -4.43
N PRO A 171 17.80 9.63 -5.70
CA PRO A 171 17.75 8.25 -6.12
C PRO A 171 18.84 7.37 -5.50
N ASN A 172 19.90 7.94 -4.98
CA ASN A 172 21.09 7.14 -4.77
C ASN A 172 21.77 7.23 -3.42
N LYS A 173 21.47 8.16 -2.53
CA LYS A 173 22.42 8.31 -1.43
C LYS A 173 21.84 8.67 -0.09
N ARG A 174 21.13 9.66 0.03
CA ARG A 174 20.58 10.12 1.29
C ARG A 174 19.35 10.93 0.96
N TYR A 175 18.28 10.49 1.45
CA TYR A 175 16.96 11.05 1.31
C TYR A 175 16.89 12.56 1.63
N ARG A 176 17.67 13.37 1.02
CA ARG A 176 17.68 14.81 1.28
C ARG A 176 17.10 15.66 0.17
N GLY A 177 16.61 15.08 -0.90
CA GLY A 177 16.06 15.84 -2.02
C GLY A 177 16.99 16.98 -2.48
N GLN A 178 18.27 16.87 -2.19
CA GLN A 178 19.21 17.94 -2.44
C GLN A 178 19.64 17.93 -3.89
N GLY A 179 19.46 19.07 -4.53
CA GLY A 179 19.92 19.27 -5.89
C GLY A 179 18.86 19.04 -6.93
N ILE A 180 17.64 18.62 -6.53
CA ILE A 180 16.56 18.47 -7.49
C ILE A 180 15.72 19.71 -7.57
N LYS A 181 15.65 20.18 -8.76
CA LYS A 181 14.70 21.20 -9.15
C LYS A 181 13.43 20.49 -9.60
N THR A 182 12.63 19.99 -8.67
CA THR A 182 11.31 19.50 -8.98
C THR A 182 10.28 20.60 -8.81
N LYS A 183 9.13 20.41 -9.44
CA LYS A 183 7.99 21.30 -9.24
C LYS A 183 7.11 20.87 -8.06
N LEU A 184 7.41 19.72 -7.47
CA LEU A 184 6.68 19.21 -6.30
C LEU A 184 7.34 19.71 -5.03
N PRO A 185 6.65 20.49 -4.22
CA PRO A 185 7.23 21.07 -3.01
C PRO A 185 7.24 20.10 -1.84
N GLY A 186 8.21 20.26 -0.95
CA GLY A 186 8.37 19.49 0.28
C GLY A 186 9.01 18.12 0.08
N TYR A 187 9.33 17.41 1.17
CA TYR A 187 9.93 16.09 1.14
C TYR A 187 9.49 15.12 2.23
N HIS A 188 8.47 15.42 2.97
CA HIS A 188 7.96 14.50 3.98
C HIS A 188 6.46 14.29 3.84
N GLY A 189 6.01 13.11 4.32
CA GLY A 189 4.62 12.85 4.59
C GLY A 189 3.67 12.93 3.40
N LYS A 190 4.07 12.41 2.26
CA LYS A 190 3.29 12.56 1.04
C LYS A 190 2.08 11.64 1.00
N GLY A 191 0.90 12.25 0.94
CA GLY A 191 -0.30 11.58 0.48
C GLY A 191 -0.44 11.71 -1.03
N LEU A 192 -1.10 10.76 -1.64
CA LEU A 192 -1.43 10.77 -3.06
C LEU A 192 -2.87 10.33 -3.24
N TYR A 193 -3.66 11.15 -3.94
CA TYR A 193 -5.08 10.90 -4.18
C TYR A 193 -5.43 11.21 -5.61
N SER A 194 -6.36 10.46 -6.18
CA SER A 194 -6.90 10.73 -7.51
C SER A 194 -8.42 10.76 -7.47
N SER A 195 -9.01 11.80 -8.00
CA SER A 195 -10.45 11.95 -8.13
C SER A 195 -10.79 12.98 -9.20
N GLN A 196 -11.92 12.81 -9.87
CA GLN A 196 -12.47 13.78 -10.83
C GLN A 196 -11.45 14.27 -11.88
N GLY A 197 -10.62 13.36 -12.38
CA GLY A 197 -9.60 13.68 -13.38
C GLY A 197 -8.37 14.42 -12.84
N THR A 198 -8.26 14.57 -11.53
CA THR A 198 -7.16 15.28 -10.87
C THR A 198 -6.36 14.34 -9.98
N LEU A 199 -5.04 14.47 -10.03
CA LEU A 199 -4.13 13.84 -9.09
C LEU A 199 -3.70 14.88 -8.05
N VAL A 200 -3.97 14.60 -6.78
CA VAL A 200 -3.61 15.47 -5.66
C VAL A 200 -2.43 14.85 -4.91
N TYR A 201 -1.41 15.66 -4.77
CA TYR A 201 -0.19 15.33 -4.04
C TYR A 201 -0.13 16.19 -2.77
N ALA A 202 -0.17 15.55 -1.61
CA ALA A 202 -0.09 16.23 -0.32
C ALA A 202 1.31 16.13 0.27
N ASN A 203 1.91 17.25 0.58
CA ASN A 203 3.25 17.35 1.14
C ASN A 203 3.26 17.56 2.67
N ASN A 204 2.16 17.23 3.31
CA ASN A 204 1.99 17.40 4.76
C ASN A 204 2.10 18.87 5.25
N GLY A 205 1.80 19.83 4.39
CA GLY A 205 1.92 21.26 4.71
C GLY A 205 3.37 21.76 4.78
N GLU A 206 4.33 20.97 4.35
CA GLU A 206 5.72 21.39 4.34
C GLU A 206 6.00 22.42 3.25
N HIS A 207 6.81 23.38 3.61
CA HIS A 207 7.29 24.39 2.69
C HIS A 207 8.39 23.84 1.79
N GLY A 208 8.47 24.35 0.58
CA GLY A 208 9.67 24.15 -0.27
C GLY A 208 10.92 24.69 0.42
N LYS A 209 12.07 24.23 -0.03
CA LYS A 209 13.37 24.41 0.61
C LYS A 209 13.72 25.83 1.01
N ASN A 210 13.22 26.83 0.30
CA ASN A 210 13.52 28.25 0.52
C ASN A 210 12.46 28.97 1.33
N VAL A 211 11.45 28.29 1.83
CA VAL A 211 10.23 28.89 2.35
C VAL A 211 10.09 28.72 3.86
N ARG A 212 11.02 28.05 4.52
CA ARG A 212 11.05 28.01 6.00
C ARG A 212 11.17 29.40 6.63
N THR A 213 11.62 30.38 5.86
CA THR A 213 11.78 31.76 6.28
C THR A 213 10.70 32.71 5.78
N ASP A 214 9.83 32.26 4.88
CA ASP A 214 8.74 33.06 4.35
C ASP A 214 7.40 32.34 4.52
N PRO A 215 6.64 32.67 5.58
CA PRO A 215 5.35 32.05 5.87
C PRO A 215 4.25 32.39 4.84
N THR A 216 4.51 33.29 3.89
CA THR A 216 3.53 33.63 2.86
C THR A 216 3.58 32.74 1.65
N THR A 217 4.64 31.94 1.49
CA THR A 217 4.81 30.99 0.42
C THR A 217 4.53 29.59 0.94
N THR A 218 3.29 29.22 1.07
CA THR A 218 2.91 27.84 1.29
C THR A 218 3.05 27.08 -0.01
N SER A 219 3.77 25.96 0.03
CA SER A 219 3.62 24.96 -1.00
C SER A 219 2.19 24.42 -0.88
N GLY A 220 1.36 24.79 -1.81
CA GLY A 220 -0.01 24.30 -1.84
C GLY A 220 -0.09 22.79 -1.81
N ALA A 221 -1.17 22.28 -1.23
CA ALA A 221 -1.59 20.90 -1.37
C ALA A 221 -1.97 20.61 -2.83
#